data_080358459cf45b82b18f46a8a5705ba3
#
_entry.id   080358459cf45b82b18f46a8a5705ba3
#
_cell.length_a   1.000
_cell.length_b   1.000
_cell.length_c   1.000
_cell.angle_alpha   90.00
_cell.angle_beta   90.00
_cell.angle_gamma   90.00
#
_symmetry.space_group_name_H-M   'P 1'
#
loop_
_entity.id
_entity.type
_entity.pdbx_description
1 polymer ?
#
loop_
_entity_poly.entity_id
_entity_poly.type
_entity_poly.pdbx_seq_one_letter_code
_entity_poly.pdbx_strand_id
1 'polypeptide(L)'
;MAQTEIYIINKDRHLSGEYVGVNGAMQGAWLIWMELEKKYLPSLPLKPWDNPGEYKSRIARRFDEHAMDEIWAIPRMKETEWSDRILMEIYMDSAYVGYDDLHEVAEALRNCEFATDNMKGQADALEKIHEEYPGILGVFINATSVCSISDFLDCLYDDDGEVLDMRLKEDAYDAVQYLRDMEKCDWDIEKYFETVGDE
;
A
#
# COMPACT_ATOMS: atom_id res chain seq x y z
N MET A 1 15.81 8.91 -6.26
CA MET A 1 15.03 9.03 -5.02
C MET A 1 13.82 8.14 -5.19
N ALA A 2 13.44 7.37 -4.19
CA ALA A 2 12.22 6.57 -4.26
C ALA A 2 11.00 7.48 -4.38
N GLN A 3 10.04 7.09 -5.17
CA GLN A 3 8.76 7.79 -5.35
C GLN A 3 7.62 6.80 -5.19
N THR A 4 6.43 7.27 -4.96
CA THR A 4 5.22 6.47 -5.10
C THR A 4 4.77 6.55 -6.55
N GLU A 5 4.49 5.41 -7.16
CA GLU A 5 4.05 5.29 -8.55
C GLU A 5 2.63 4.72 -8.58
N ILE A 6 1.74 5.38 -9.30
CA ILE A 6 0.34 4.96 -9.44
C ILE A 6 0.11 4.64 -10.91
N TYR A 7 -0.14 3.37 -11.22
CA TYR A 7 -0.38 2.87 -12.57
C TYR A 7 -1.86 2.57 -12.78
N ILE A 8 -2.40 3.00 -13.91
CA ILE A 8 -3.80 2.75 -14.29
C ILE A 8 -3.92 1.32 -14.84
N ILE A 9 -4.86 0.55 -14.32
CA ILE A 9 -5.19 -0.80 -14.77
C ILE A 9 -6.46 -0.75 -15.62
N ASN A 10 -6.37 -1.08 -16.89
CA ASN A 10 -7.54 -1.12 -17.77
C ASN A 10 -8.39 -2.40 -17.54
N LYS A 11 -9.55 -2.48 -18.21
CA LYS A 11 -10.46 -3.64 -18.07
C LYS A 11 -9.86 -4.98 -18.49
N ASP A 12 -8.88 -4.96 -19.38
CA ASP A 12 -8.18 -6.16 -19.85
C ASP A 12 -7.01 -6.53 -18.92
N ARG A 13 -6.94 -5.89 -17.76
CA ARG A 13 -5.92 -6.06 -16.71
C ARG A 13 -4.51 -5.56 -17.09
N HIS A 14 -4.32 -4.96 -18.26
CA HIS A 14 -3.05 -4.36 -18.64
C HIS A 14 -2.84 -3.02 -17.95
N LEU A 15 -1.61 -2.73 -17.57
CA LEU A 15 -1.23 -1.40 -17.15
C LEU A 15 -1.25 -0.50 -18.40
N SER A 16 -1.90 0.67 -18.27
CA SER A 16 -1.73 1.72 -19.28
C SER A 16 -0.31 2.25 -19.18
N GLY A 17 0.25 2.72 -20.28
CA GLY A 17 1.55 3.40 -20.27
C GLY A 17 1.54 4.75 -19.52
N GLU A 18 0.39 5.14 -18.98
CA GLU A 18 0.22 6.34 -18.17
C GLU A 18 0.34 5.98 -16.69
N TYR A 19 1.22 6.67 -16.00
CA TYR A 19 1.36 6.57 -14.56
C TYR A 19 1.55 7.96 -13.93
N VAL A 20 1.21 8.06 -12.66
CA VAL A 20 1.47 9.25 -11.88
C VAL A 20 2.57 8.95 -10.87
N GLY A 21 3.72 9.60 -11.05
CA GLY A 21 4.81 9.54 -10.10
C GLY A 21 4.72 10.70 -9.11
N VAL A 22 4.64 10.39 -7.81
CA VAL A 22 4.66 11.39 -6.75
C VAL A 22 5.95 11.26 -5.97
N ASN A 23 6.81 12.26 -6.09
CA ASN A 23 8.11 12.26 -5.41
C ASN A 23 7.97 12.25 -3.90
N GLY A 24 8.93 11.59 -3.23
CA GLY A 24 9.06 11.65 -1.79
C GLY A 24 8.36 10.52 -1.04
N ALA A 25 8.63 9.26 -1.41
CA ALA A 25 8.17 8.09 -0.67
C ALA A 25 8.44 8.18 0.86
N MET A 26 9.50 8.87 1.27
CA MET A 26 9.78 9.18 2.69
C MET A 26 8.71 10.04 3.37
N GLN A 27 8.00 10.88 2.61
CA GLN A 27 6.91 11.74 3.09
C GLN A 27 5.53 11.14 2.84
N GLY A 28 5.47 9.95 2.30
CA GLY A 28 4.28 9.15 2.06
C GLY A 28 4.38 7.82 2.80
N ALA A 29 4.65 6.73 2.08
CA ALA A 29 4.63 5.36 2.61
C ALA A 29 5.42 5.18 3.92
N TRP A 30 6.65 5.65 3.98
CA TRP A 30 7.47 5.47 5.17
C TRP A 30 6.98 6.28 6.37
N LEU A 31 6.41 7.47 6.13
CA LEU A 31 5.81 8.24 7.20
C LEU A 31 4.56 7.57 7.74
N ILE A 32 3.70 7.02 6.85
CA ILE A 32 2.53 6.22 7.23
C ILE A 32 2.97 5.10 8.16
N TRP A 33 3.95 4.30 7.77
CA TRP A 33 4.45 3.21 8.60
C TRP A 33 4.92 3.68 9.98
N MET A 34 5.72 4.75 10.02
CA MET A 34 6.27 5.26 11.28
C MET A 34 5.19 5.78 12.23
N GLU A 35 4.22 6.51 11.71
CA GLU A 35 3.19 7.11 12.55
C GLU A 35 2.18 6.07 13.02
N LEU A 36 1.81 5.10 12.19
CA LEU A 36 0.91 4.02 12.58
C LEU A 36 1.59 3.04 13.54
N GLU A 37 2.86 2.69 13.33
CA GLU A 37 3.65 1.93 14.33
C GLU A 37 3.63 2.64 15.69
N LYS A 38 3.87 3.93 15.70
CA LYS A 38 3.86 4.72 16.93
C LYS A 38 2.47 4.77 17.59
N LYS A 39 1.41 4.84 16.79
CA LYS A 39 0.02 4.89 17.28
C LYS A 39 -0.42 3.57 17.89
N TYR A 40 -0.17 2.46 17.19
CA TYR A 40 -0.69 1.14 17.55
C TYR A 40 0.29 0.24 18.30
N LEU A 41 1.60 0.45 18.14
CA LEU A 41 2.65 -0.35 18.78
C LEU A 41 3.62 0.52 19.60
N PRO A 42 3.13 1.34 20.53
CA PRO A 42 3.98 2.29 21.26
C PRO A 42 5.00 1.59 22.18
N SER A 43 4.73 0.36 22.57
CA SER A 43 5.59 -0.44 23.46
C SER A 43 6.75 -1.14 22.75
N LEU A 44 6.79 -1.15 21.41
CA LEU A 44 7.93 -1.73 20.72
C LEU A 44 9.23 -1.02 21.07
N PRO A 45 10.25 -1.76 21.54
CA PRO A 45 11.51 -1.17 21.90
C PRO A 45 12.20 -0.56 20.67
N LEU A 46 12.76 0.63 20.84
CA LEU A 46 13.64 1.21 19.83
C LEU A 46 14.91 0.36 19.76
N LYS A 47 15.19 -0.21 18.58
CA LYS A 47 16.46 -0.88 18.35
C LYS A 47 17.59 0.15 18.49
N PRO A 48 18.63 -0.10 19.29
CA PRO A 48 19.78 0.79 19.34
C PRO A 48 20.40 0.87 17.94
N TRP A 49 20.56 2.06 17.47
CA TRP A 49 21.27 2.31 16.20
C TRP A 49 22.76 2.42 16.50
N ASP A 50 23.60 1.78 15.67
CA ASP A 50 25.05 1.77 15.87
C ASP A 50 25.69 3.17 15.71
N ASN A 51 24.93 4.15 15.21
CA ASN A 51 25.39 5.52 15.02
C ASN A 51 24.32 6.55 15.47
N PRO A 52 24.17 6.79 16.78
CA PRO A 52 23.07 7.57 17.36
C PRO A 52 23.06 9.07 16.96
N GLY A 53 24.07 9.54 16.20
CA GLY A 53 24.15 10.93 15.74
C GLY A 53 23.45 11.25 14.42
N GLU A 54 23.26 10.27 13.55
CA GLU A 54 22.84 10.55 12.17
C GLU A 54 21.39 10.20 11.84
N TYR A 55 20.79 9.20 12.45
CA TYR A 55 19.41 8.83 12.21
C TYR A 55 18.69 8.38 13.49
N LYS A 56 18.01 9.30 14.13
CA LYS A 56 17.03 9.00 15.19
C LYS A 56 15.71 8.43 14.62
N SER A 57 15.75 7.91 13.41
CA SER A 57 14.58 7.43 12.70
C SER A 57 14.19 6.04 13.20
N ARG A 58 12.93 5.87 13.53
CA ARG A 58 12.31 4.60 13.92
C ARG A 58 12.35 3.54 12.81
N ILE A 59 12.74 3.91 11.60
CA ILE A 59 12.97 3.01 10.45
C ILE A 59 13.89 1.83 10.83
N ALA A 60 14.81 2.04 11.77
CA ALA A 60 15.68 0.98 12.28
C ALA A 60 14.95 -0.21 12.93
N ARG A 61 13.74 -0.03 13.43
CA ARG A 61 12.94 -1.12 14.01
C ARG A 61 12.52 -2.15 12.98
N ARG A 62 12.28 -1.73 11.74
CA ARG A 62 11.77 -2.57 10.65
C ARG A 62 12.72 -3.66 10.20
N PHE A 63 13.98 -3.56 10.53
CA PHE A 63 14.97 -4.60 10.25
C PHE A 63 15.06 -5.65 11.34
N ASP A 64 14.22 -5.56 12.37
CA ASP A 64 14.00 -6.63 13.31
C ASP A 64 12.84 -7.51 12.81
N GLU A 65 13.10 -8.78 12.55
CA GLU A 65 12.14 -9.73 11.98
C GLU A 65 10.82 -9.78 12.77
N HIS A 66 10.90 -9.78 14.09
CA HIS A 66 9.70 -9.78 14.95
C HIS A 66 8.94 -8.45 14.91
N ALA A 67 9.64 -7.33 14.81
CA ALA A 67 8.99 -6.02 14.71
C ALA A 67 8.25 -5.85 13.38
N MET A 68 8.74 -6.46 12.31
CA MET A 68 8.05 -6.45 11.01
C MET A 68 6.72 -7.20 11.07
N ASP A 69 6.69 -8.37 11.66
CA ASP A 69 5.46 -9.16 11.82
C ASP A 69 4.39 -8.38 12.62
N GLU A 70 4.80 -7.68 13.70
CA GLU A 70 3.89 -6.85 14.48
C GLU A 70 3.38 -5.64 13.69
N ILE A 71 4.24 -4.98 12.90
CA ILE A 71 3.84 -3.85 12.05
C ILE A 71 2.87 -4.33 10.96
N TRP A 72 3.11 -5.47 10.35
CA TRP A 72 2.24 -6.05 9.33
C TRP A 72 0.90 -6.54 9.88
N ALA A 73 0.82 -6.77 11.19
CA ALA A 73 -0.43 -7.10 11.85
C ALA A 73 -1.35 -5.88 12.08
N ILE A 74 -0.83 -4.63 12.03
CA ILE A 74 -1.62 -3.43 12.32
C ILE A 74 -2.94 -3.35 11.56
N PRO A 75 -3.03 -3.60 10.24
CA PRO A 75 -4.30 -3.53 9.53
C PRO A 75 -5.35 -4.53 10.04
N ARG A 76 -4.91 -5.58 10.72
CA ARG A 76 -5.73 -6.69 11.21
C ARG A 76 -6.06 -6.60 12.71
N MET A 77 -5.52 -5.61 13.42
CA MET A 77 -5.81 -5.38 14.83
C MET A 77 -7.20 -4.77 15.00
N LYS A 78 -7.98 -5.24 15.99
CA LYS A 78 -9.37 -4.77 16.22
C LYS A 78 -9.48 -3.27 16.51
N GLU A 79 -8.49 -2.71 17.19
CA GLU A 79 -8.40 -1.31 17.58
C GLU A 79 -7.96 -0.38 16.46
N THR A 80 -7.49 -0.90 15.33
CA THR A 80 -7.04 -0.06 14.21
C THR A 80 -8.24 0.59 13.53
N GLU A 81 -8.20 1.90 13.38
CA GLU A 81 -9.21 2.67 12.67
C GLU A 81 -9.24 2.32 11.18
N TRP A 82 -10.41 2.38 10.56
CA TRP A 82 -10.58 1.95 9.18
C TRP A 82 -9.66 2.68 8.18
N SER A 83 -9.56 4.00 8.29
CA SER A 83 -8.65 4.79 7.45
C SER A 83 -7.18 4.39 7.61
N ASP A 84 -6.76 4.06 8.83
CA ASP A 84 -5.39 3.63 9.12
C ASP A 84 -5.13 2.22 8.58
N ARG A 85 -6.14 1.33 8.59
CA ARG A 85 -6.05 0.01 7.92
C ARG A 85 -5.79 0.17 6.43
N ILE A 86 -6.58 1.01 5.76
CA ILE A 86 -6.41 1.32 4.34
C ILE A 86 -4.99 1.83 4.07
N LEU A 87 -4.55 2.83 4.82
CA LEU A 87 -3.22 3.40 4.63
C LEU A 87 -2.12 2.37 4.82
N MET A 88 -2.22 1.54 5.86
CA MET A 88 -1.19 0.55 6.16
C MET A 88 -1.18 -0.58 5.14
N GLU A 89 -2.34 -1.09 4.71
CA GLU A 89 -2.44 -2.17 3.72
C GLU A 89 -1.90 -1.75 2.36
N ILE A 90 -2.23 -0.52 1.91
CA ILE A 90 -1.84 -0.04 0.59
C ILE A 90 -0.38 0.42 0.54
N TYR A 91 0.09 1.08 1.60
CA TYR A 91 1.40 1.73 1.60
C TYR A 91 2.50 0.92 2.29
N MET A 92 2.20 -0.30 2.71
CA MET A 92 3.21 -1.16 3.31
C MET A 92 4.22 -1.65 2.27
N ASP A 93 3.76 -1.99 1.07
CA ASP A 93 4.60 -2.44 -0.03
C ASP A 93 4.03 -1.95 -1.37
N SER A 94 3.21 -2.75 -1.99
CA SER A 94 2.50 -2.45 -3.22
C SER A 94 1.09 -3.00 -3.12
N ALA A 95 0.14 -2.36 -3.78
CA ALA A 95 -1.26 -2.78 -3.71
C ALA A 95 -1.99 -2.56 -5.02
N TYR A 96 -2.95 -3.42 -5.31
CA TYR A 96 -4.02 -3.16 -6.26
C TYR A 96 -5.23 -2.59 -5.51
N VAL A 97 -5.82 -1.54 -6.05
CA VAL A 97 -7.03 -0.88 -5.54
C VAL A 97 -8.05 -0.78 -6.67
N GLY A 98 -9.24 -1.33 -6.46
CA GLY A 98 -10.35 -1.26 -7.41
C GLY A 98 -10.84 0.16 -7.65
N TYR A 99 -11.43 0.39 -8.81
CA TYR A 99 -11.92 1.72 -9.22
C TYR A 99 -12.89 2.34 -8.22
N ASP A 100 -13.82 1.56 -7.70
CA ASP A 100 -14.85 2.05 -6.78
C ASP A 100 -14.31 2.49 -5.42
N ASP A 101 -13.09 2.07 -5.07
CA ASP A 101 -12.44 2.33 -3.78
C ASP A 101 -11.42 3.47 -3.82
N LEU A 102 -11.13 4.04 -5.00
CA LEU A 102 -10.13 5.10 -5.15
C LEU A 102 -10.44 6.35 -4.32
N HIS A 103 -11.72 6.73 -4.22
CA HIS A 103 -12.15 7.86 -3.41
C HIS A 103 -11.88 7.62 -1.91
N GLU A 104 -12.17 6.43 -1.40
CA GLU A 104 -11.96 6.07 0.00
C GLU A 104 -10.47 6.09 0.39
N VAL A 105 -9.59 5.61 -0.51
CA VAL A 105 -8.14 5.72 -0.33
C VAL A 105 -7.67 7.17 -0.34
N ALA A 106 -8.20 7.98 -1.26
CA ALA A 106 -7.88 9.40 -1.33
C ALA A 106 -8.31 10.15 -0.04
N GLU A 107 -9.49 9.84 0.51
CA GLU A 107 -9.94 10.39 1.77
C GLU A 107 -9.05 9.98 2.95
N ALA A 108 -8.64 8.71 3.02
CA ALA A 108 -7.72 8.22 4.05
C ALA A 108 -6.39 8.98 4.02
N LEU A 109 -5.80 9.17 2.83
CA LEU A 109 -4.56 9.94 2.66
C LEU A 109 -4.69 11.41 3.06
N ARG A 110 -5.82 12.04 2.74
CA ARG A 110 -6.05 13.48 2.95
C ARG A 110 -6.35 13.81 4.39
N ASN A 111 -7.05 12.91 5.09
CA ASN A 111 -7.63 13.18 6.40
C ASN A 111 -6.84 12.59 7.57
N CYS A 112 -5.76 11.81 7.33
CA CYS A 112 -4.95 11.32 8.44
C CYS A 112 -4.25 12.47 9.18
N GLU A 113 -4.05 12.30 10.50
CA GLU A 113 -3.49 13.34 11.38
C GLU A 113 -2.08 13.81 10.97
N PHE A 114 -1.33 12.97 10.27
CA PHE A 114 0.04 13.24 9.81
C PHE A 114 0.13 13.51 8.29
N ALA A 115 -0.99 13.87 7.64
CA ALA A 115 -1.05 14.12 6.20
C ALA A 115 -0.07 15.19 5.74
N THR A 116 0.85 14.83 4.85
CA THR A 116 1.79 15.74 4.19
C THR A 116 1.24 16.24 2.87
N ASP A 117 1.89 17.27 2.30
CA ASP A 117 1.55 17.73 0.95
C ASP A 117 1.77 16.65 -0.11
N ASN A 118 2.74 15.74 0.11
CA ASN A 118 2.94 14.58 -0.74
C ASN A 118 1.75 13.62 -0.71
N MET A 119 1.24 13.29 0.49
CA MET A 119 0.07 12.41 0.65
C MET A 119 -1.20 13.05 0.05
N LYS A 120 -1.38 14.35 0.21
CA LYS A 120 -2.46 15.09 -0.44
C LYS A 120 -2.34 15.08 -1.96
N GLY A 121 -1.11 15.22 -2.48
CA GLY A 121 -0.84 15.09 -3.91
C GLY A 121 -1.17 13.70 -4.47
N GLN A 122 -0.94 12.64 -3.69
CA GLN A 122 -1.37 11.29 -4.06
C GLN A 122 -2.89 11.15 -4.03
N ALA A 123 -3.55 11.70 -3.01
CA ALA A 123 -5.01 11.73 -2.94
C ALA A 123 -5.62 12.47 -4.14
N ASP A 124 -5.07 13.62 -4.51
CA ASP A 124 -5.53 14.38 -5.67
C ASP A 124 -5.31 13.62 -6.98
N ALA A 125 -4.22 12.85 -7.10
CA ALA A 125 -3.98 11.99 -8.24
C ALA A 125 -5.01 10.86 -8.35
N LEU A 126 -5.37 10.20 -7.24
CA LEU A 126 -6.39 9.14 -7.21
C LEU A 126 -7.77 9.69 -7.59
N GLU A 127 -8.17 10.84 -7.04
CA GLU A 127 -9.43 11.51 -7.39
C GLU A 127 -9.48 11.87 -8.88
N LYS A 128 -8.39 12.43 -9.39
CA LYS A 128 -8.30 12.76 -10.81
C LYS A 128 -8.41 11.53 -11.70
N ILE A 129 -7.77 10.41 -11.32
CA ILE A 129 -7.89 9.15 -12.05
C ILE A 129 -9.35 8.67 -12.03
N HIS A 130 -10.02 8.73 -10.88
CA HIS A 130 -11.41 8.36 -10.75
C HIS A 130 -12.34 9.20 -11.65
N GLU A 131 -12.09 10.50 -11.77
CA GLU A 131 -12.88 11.41 -12.60
C GLU A 131 -12.60 11.24 -14.11
N GLU A 132 -11.33 11.12 -14.51
CA GLU A 132 -10.90 11.18 -15.91
C GLU A 132 -10.97 9.82 -16.64
N TYR A 133 -10.90 8.70 -15.87
CA TYR A 133 -10.82 7.35 -16.43
C TYR A 133 -12.00 6.44 -15.99
N PRO A 134 -13.26 6.84 -16.24
CA PRO A 134 -14.39 6.00 -15.85
C PRO A 134 -14.37 4.67 -16.60
N GLY A 135 -14.41 3.60 -15.86
CA GLY A 135 -14.49 2.26 -16.42
C GLY A 135 -13.15 1.54 -16.60
N ILE A 136 -12.09 2.00 -15.94
CA ILE A 136 -10.89 1.20 -15.69
C ILE A 136 -11.20 0.09 -14.66
N LEU A 137 -10.31 -0.84 -14.47
CA LEU A 137 -10.43 -1.85 -13.41
C LEU A 137 -10.04 -1.25 -12.04
N GLY A 138 -9.03 -0.40 -12.01
CA GLY A 138 -8.51 0.25 -10.83
C GLY A 138 -7.10 0.78 -11.04
N VAL A 139 -6.33 0.86 -9.97
CA VAL A 139 -4.93 1.28 -9.99
C VAL A 139 -4.03 0.28 -9.28
N PHE A 140 -2.79 0.18 -9.72
CA PHE A 140 -1.71 -0.44 -8.97
C PHE A 140 -0.83 0.65 -8.37
N ILE A 141 -0.63 0.59 -7.06
CA ILE A 141 0.19 1.54 -6.31
C ILE A 141 1.48 0.84 -5.89
N ASN A 142 2.61 1.30 -6.44
CA ASN A 142 3.94 0.94 -5.97
C ASN A 142 4.42 2.01 -4.99
N ALA A 143 4.27 1.74 -3.70
CA ALA A 143 4.36 2.77 -2.67
C ALA A 143 5.74 3.41 -2.55
N THR A 144 6.81 2.67 -2.81
CA THR A 144 8.18 3.15 -2.64
C THR A 144 9.03 3.10 -3.91
N SER A 145 8.51 2.58 -5.02
CA SER A 145 9.22 2.27 -6.26
C SER A 145 10.50 1.42 -6.08
N VAL A 146 10.63 0.76 -4.95
CA VAL A 146 11.73 -0.18 -4.64
C VAL A 146 11.22 -1.56 -4.23
N CYS A 147 9.90 -1.71 -4.14
CA CYS A 147 9.25 -2.95 -3.82
C CYS A 147 9.14 -3.87 -5.04
N SER A 148 9.03 -5.17 -4.80
CA SER A 148 8.77 -6.12 -5.87
C SER A 148 7.34 -5.93 -6.39
N ILE A 149 7.20 -5.72 -7.69
CA ILE A 149 5.89 -5.68 -8.35
C ILE A 149 5.43 -7.07 -8.80
N SER A 150 6.31 -8.07 -8.71
CA SER A 150 6.07 -9.42 -9.25
C SER A 150 4.96 -10.19 -8.50
N ASP A 151 4.60 -9.78 -7.30
CA ASP A 151 3.52 -10.43 -6.55
C ASP A 151 2.14 -10.08 -7.12
N PHE A 152 2.01 -8.90 -7.72
CA PHE A 152 0.77 -8.41 -8.30
C PHE A 152 0.75 -8.40 -9.83
N LEU A 153 1.91 -8.28 -10.47
CA LEU A 153 2.02 -8.08 -11.90
C LEU A 153 2.80 -9.19 -12.59
N ASP A 154 2.29 -9.63 -13.73
CA ASP A 154 3.02 -10.39 -14.72
C ASP A 154 3.69 -9.41 -15.68
N CYS A 155 5.01 -9.55 -15.85
CA CYS A 155 5.79 -8.73 -16.77
C CYS A 155 6.23 -9.56 -17.97
N LEU A 156 5.97 -9.08 -19.16
CA LEU A 156 6.52 -9.61 -20.41
C LEU A 156 7.76 -8.81 -20.78
N TYR A 157 8.83 -9.50 -21.09
CA TYR A 157 10.12 -8.89 -21.46
C TYR A 157 10.45 -9.22 -22.92
N ASP A 158 11.19 -8.34 -23.58
CA ASP A 158 11.81 -8.61 -24.85
C ASP A 158 13.13 -9.39 -24.71
N ASP A 159 13.79 -9.66 -25.86
CA ASP A 159 15.07 -10.38 -25.89
C ASP A 159 16.22 -9.61 -25.23
N ASP A 160 16.11 -8.31 -25.07
CA ASP A 160 17.07 -7.42 -24.41
C ASP A 160 16.80 -7.23 -22.92
N GLY A 161 15.68 -7.79 -22.40
CA GLY A 161 15.25 -7.72 -21.01
C GLY A 161 14.48 -6.45 -20.66
N GLU A 162 14.02 -5.68 -21.65
CA GLU A 162 13.16 -4.53 -21.45
C GLU A 162 11.69 -4.98 -21.29
N VAL A 163 10.95 -4.29 -20.43
CA VAL A 163 9.53 -4.59 -20.18
C VAL A 163 8.69 -4.17 -21.38
N LEU A 164 8.10 -5.15 -22.05
CA LEU A 164 7.16 -4.94 -23.18
C LEU A 164 5.74 -4.67 -22.71
N ASP A 165 5.30 -5.37 -21.70
CA ASP A 165 3.94 -5.30 -21.18
C ASP A 165 3.90 -5.67 -19.70
N MET A 166 2.93 -5.10 -18.97
CA MET A 166 2.64 -5.45 -17.57
C MET A 166 1.15 -5.70 -17.42
N ARG A 167 0.80 -6.77 -16.74
CA ARG A 167 -0.58 -7.16 -16.53
C ARG A 167 -0.83 -7.53 -15.08
N LEU A 168 -1.93 -7.04 -14.49
CA LEU A 168 -2.38 -7.45 -13.16
C LEU A 168 -2.74 -8.94 -13.19
N LYS A 169 -2.17 -9.72 -12.29
CA LYS A 169 -2.41 -11.16 -12.14
C LYS A 169 -3.89 -11.45 -11.85
N GLU A 170 -4.34 -12.65 -12.23
CA GLU A 170 -5.74 -13.05 -12.01
C GLU A 170 -6.07 -13.22 -10.53
N ASP A 171 -5.11 -13.65 -9.74
CA ASP A 171 -5.19 -13.84 -8.29
C ASP A 171 -4.78 -12.61 -7.47
N ALA A 172 -4.46 -11.49 -8.11
CA ALA A 172 -4.19 -10.25 -7.41
C ALA A 172 -5.45 -9.77 -6.68
N TYR A 173 -5.36 -9.63 -5.37
CA TYR A 173 -6.46 -9.17 -4.54
C TYR A 173 -6.55 -7.64 -4.50
N ASP A 174 -7.78 -7.14 -4.35
CA ASP A 174 -8.05 -5.74 -4.06
C ASP A 174 -7.82 -5.46 -2.57
N ALA A 175 -6.92 -4.54 -2.26
CA ALA A 175 -6.51 -4.27 -0.89
C ALA A 175 -7.67 -3.79 0.01
N VAL A 176 -8.55 -2.93 -0.50
CA VAL A 176 -9.68 -2.41 0.28
C VAL A 176 -10.77 -3.47 0.44
N GLN A 177 -11.05 -4.22 -0.63
CA GLN A 177 -12.01 -5.33 -0.55
C GLN A 177 -11.53 -6.43 0.40
N TYR A 178 -10.23 -6.75 0.40
CA TYR A 178 -9.62 -7.67 1.36
C TYR A 178 -9.88 -7.24 2.81
N LEU A 179 -9.67 -5.96 3.12
CA LEU A 179 -9.95 -5.44 4.47
C LEU A 179 -11.42 -5.57 4.84
N ARG A 180 -12.37 -5.31 3.92
CA ARG A 180 -13.81 -5.51 4.15
C ARG A 180 -14.17 -6.97 4.40
N ASP A 181 -13.50 -7.89 3.72
CA ASP A 181 -13.74 -9.32 3.90
C ASP A 181 -13.16 -9.81 5.23
N MET A 182 -11.99 -9.30 5.63
CA MET A 182 -11.44 -9.52 6.97
C MET A 182 -12.37 -9.00 8.07
N GLU A 183 -13.01 -7.84 7.89
CA GLU A 183 -13.99 -7.31 8.84
C GLU A 183 -15.16 -8.27 9.04
N LYS A 184 -15.68 -8.91 7.98
CA LYS A 184 -16.72 -9.93 8.05
C LYS A 184 -16.28 -11.17 8.84
N CYS A 185 -15.00 -11.45 8.89
CA CYS A 185 -14.38 -12.51 9.68
C CYS A 185 -14.00 -12.05 11.11
N ASP A 186 -14.45 -10.88 11.56
CA ASP A 186 -14.11 -10.31 12.88
C ASP A 186 -12.59 -10.12 13.06
N TRP A 187 -11.87 -9.81 11.98
CA TRP A 187 -10.40 -9.64 11.91
C TRP A 187 -9.62 -10.89 12.38
N ASP A 188 -10.22 -12.06 12.24
CA ASP A 188 -9.61 -13.35 12.52
C ASP A 188 -9.02 -13.90 11.21
N ILE A 189 -7.69 -13.86 11.10
CA ILE A 189 -6.97 -14.28 9.89
C ILE A 189 -7.13 -15.78 9.61
N GLU A 190 -7.20 -16.62 10.66
CA GLU A 190 -7.37 -18.05 10.50
C GLU A 190 -8.77 -18.37 9.94
N LYS A 191 -9.78 -17.72 10.48
CA LYS A 191 -11.15 -17.81 10.00
C LYS A 191 -11.32 -17.28 8.57
N TYR A 192 -10.61 -16.20 8.23
CA TYR A 192 -10.57 -15.69 6.86
C TYR A 192 -10.08 -16.75 5.87
N PHE A 193 -8.94 -17.39 6.15
CA PHE A 193 -8.38 -18.41 5.28
C PHE A 193 -9.23 -19.70 5.23
N GLU A 194 -9.96 -20.04 6.28
CA GLU A 194 -10.95 -21.13 6.26
C GLU A 194 -12.09 -20.82 5.27
N THR A 195 -12.57 -19.58 5.21
CA THR A 195 -13.68 -19.19 4.31
C THR A 195 -13.28 -19.07 2.85
N VAL A 196 -12.04 -18.63 2.56
CA VAL A 196 -11.53 -18.45 1.19
C VAL A 196 -11.00 -19.76 0.61
N GLY A 197 -10.55 -20.69 1.45
CA GLY A 197 -10.03 -21.99 1.01
C GLY A 197 -11.08 -23.03 0.59
N ASP A 198 -12.36 -22.74 0.79
CA ASP A 198 -13.49 -23.62 0.44
C ASP A 198 -14.16 -23.24 -0.91
N GLU A 199 -13.67 -22.22 -1.65
CA GLU A 199 -14.10 -21.85 -3.01
C GLU A 199 -13.12 -22.39 -4.08
#